data_1cf02ea0b1697c1482c5d49f91de7247
#
_entry.id   1cf02ea0b1697c1482c5d49f91de7247
#
_cell.length_a   1.000
_cell.length_b   1.000
_cell.length_c   1.000
_cell.angle_alpha   90.00
_cell.angle_beta   90.00
_cell.angle_gamma   90.00
#
_symmetry.space_group_name_H-M   'P 1'
#
loop_
_entity.id
_entity.type
_entity.pdbx_description
1 polymer ?
#
loop_
_entity_poly.entity_id
_entity_poly.type
_entity_poly.pdbx_seq_one_letter_code
_entity_poly.pdbx_strand_id
1 'polypeptide(L)'
;MEHARQRLRLMQLSSSSLPVGSFTWSQGLEWAVEAGWVTNAGAFKRWQIQQMEQSFFCVDLPLFIRLYRACEKQDVAAAKRWTAHLLACRETRELREEERNRGAAFTRLIKSWEPDCPAPWLPLFMQSQLSGMAWLGVRWGISARELALSLGYSWIESAVMAGVKLVPFGQQAAQQLLIDLSDHFAAGFEQAFLRGDDALGAATPLSAIASARHETQYSRLFRS
;
A
#
# COMPACT_ATOMS: atom_id res chain seq x y z
N MET A 1 26.98 9.88 -8.64
CA MET A 1 26.88 8.99 -7.44
C MET A 1 25.54 9.12 -6.73
N GLU A 2 25.01 10.32 -6.53
CA GLU A 2 23.73 10.57 -5.82
C GLU A 2 22.54 9.83 -6.47
N HIS A 3 22.33 9.96 -7.78
CA HIS A 3 21.27 9.26 -8.51
C HIS A 3 21.33 7.72 -8.37
N ALA A 4 22.52 7.13 -8.38
CA ALA A 4 22.65 5.68 -8.20
C ALA A 4 22.22 5.26 -6.80
N ARG A 5 22.58 6.04 -5.76
CA ARG A 5 22.19 5.80 -4.38
C ARG A 5 20.67 5.92 -4.21
N GLN A 6 20.05 6.95 -4.77
CA GLN A 6 18.59 7.14 -4.72
C GLN A 6 17.84 5.95 -5.35
N ARG A 7 18.28 5.47 -6.52
CA ARG A 7 17.69 4.31 -7.19
C ARG A 7 17.83 3.02 -6.37
N LEU A 8 18.99 2.77 -5.77
CA LEU A 8 19.18 1.60 -4.91
C LEU A 8 18.29 1.67 -3.65
N ARG A 9 18.14 2.84 -3.05
CA ARG A 9 17.22 3.06 -1.94
C ARG A 9 15.76 2.88 -2.35
N LEU A 10 15.38 3.34 -3.53
CA LEU A 10 14.04 3.11 -4.09
C LEU A 10 13.75 1.62 -4.26
N MET A 11 14.69 0.85 -4.82
CA MET A 11 14.60 -0.60 -4.93
C MET A 11 14.49 -1.28 -3.56
N GLN A 12 15.24 -0.80 -2.56
CA GLN A 12 15.15 -1.31 -1.19
C GLN A 12 13.75 -1.07 -0.59
N LEU A 13 13.17 0.12 -0.80
CA LEU A 13 11.85 0.47 -0.28
C LEU A 13 10.72 -0.31 -0.96
N SER A 14 10.87 -0.71 -2.23
CA SER A 14 9.90 -1.52 -2.96
C SER A 14 10.07 -3.03 -2.78
N SER A 15 11.17 -3.46 -2.15
CA SER A 15 11.47 -4.88 -2.01
C SER A 15 10.48 -5.61 -1.11
N SER A 16 10.02 -6.77 -1.54
CA SER A 16 9.22 -7.70 -0.72
C SER A 16 9.97 -8.22 0.52
N SER A 17 11.30 -8.08 0.55
CA SER A 17 12.14 -8.40 1.71
C SER A 17 12.15 -7.29 2.77
N LEU A 18 11.55 -6.13 2.52
CA LEU A 18 11.42 -5.08 3.52
C LEU A 18 10.60 -5.59 4.71
N PRO A 19 11.14 -5.58 5.96
CA PRO A 19 10.51 -6.28 7.08
C PRO A 19 9.34 -5.49 7.69
N VAL A 20 8.37 -5.14 6.86
CA VAL A 20 7.11 -4.45 7.24
C VAL A 20 5.91 -5.40 7.29
N GLY A 21 6.10 -6.67 6.93
CA GLY A 21 5.08 -7.70 7.01
C GLY A 21 4.00 -7.61 5.93
N SER A 22 4.25 -6.97 4.80
CA SER A 22 3.29 -6.82 3.70
C SER A 22 2.72 -8.15 3.19
N PHE A 23 3.52 -9.21 3.19
CA PHE A 23 3.15 -10.56 2.74
C PHE A 23 2.21 -11.32 3.70
N THR A 24 1.86 -10.76 4.85
CA THR A 24 1.00 -11.42 5.86
C THR A 24 -0.46 -10.96 5.78
N TRP A 25 -0.80 -10.08 4.84
CA TRP A 25 -2.12 -9.49 4.68
C TRP A 25 -2.68 -9.82 3.31
N SER A 26 -3.92 -10.31 3.24
CA SER A 26 -4.61 -10.65 1.99
C SER A 26 -5.62 -9.59 1.55
N GLN A 27 -5.93 -8.63 2.41
CA GLN A 27 -6.92 -7.57 2.18
C GLN A 27 -8.28 -8.12 1.75
N GLY A 28 -8.73 -9.19 2.42
CA GLY A 28 -9.98 -9.88 2.16
C GLY A 28 -9.93 -10.92 1.04
N LEU A 29 -8.80 -11.04 0.32
CA LEU A 29 -8.68 -12.01 -0.77
C LEU A 29 -8.89 -13.46 -0.29
N GLU A 30 -8.37 -13.81 0.89
CA GLU A 30 -8.50 -15.18 1.42
C GLU A 30 -9.97 -15.59 1.57
N TRP A 31 -10.78 -14.71 2.18
CA TRP A 31 -12.20 -14.97 2.28
C TRP A 31 -12.91 -14.96 0.93
N ALA A 32 -12.54 -14.06 0.01
CA ALA A 32 -13.12 -14.00 -1.32
C ALA A 32 -12.86 -15.28 -2.13
N VAL A 33 -11.70 -15.92 -1.92
CA VAL A 33 -11.39 -17.24 -2.53
C VAL A 33 -12.25 -18.33 -1.89
N GLU A 34 -12.36 -18.39 -0.58
CA GLU A 34 -13.19 -19.38 0.12
C GLU A 34 -14.69 -19.25 -0.24
N ALA A 35 -15.16 -18.02 -0.39
CA ALA A 35 -16.53 -17.73 -0.84
C ALA A 35 -16.78 -18.01 -2.34
N GLY A 36 -15.76 -18.45 -3.08
CA GLY A 36 -15.88 -18.73 -4.51
C GLY A 36 -15.96 -17.51 -5.42
N TRP A 37 -15.64 -16.31 -4.92
CA TRP A 37 -15.62 -15.08 -5.72
C TRP A 37 -14.39 -14.98 -6.61
N VAL A 38 -13.25 -15.53 -6.12
CA VAL A 38 -11.98 -15.51 -6.84
C VAL A 38 -11.48 -16.94 -7.00
N THR A 39 -11.79 -17.56 -8.16
CA THR A 39 -11.56 -18.99 -8.38
C THR A 39 -10.41 -19.30 -9.36
N ASN A 40 -9.89 -18.30 -10.06
CA ASN A 40 -8.84 -18.47 -11.07
C ASN A 40 -8.07 -17.17 -11.31
N ALA A 41 -7.00 -17.24 -12.12
CA ALA A 41 -6.15 -16.09 -12.44
C ALA A 41 -6.92 -14.90 -13.06
N GLY A 42 -7.91 -15.15 -13.92
CA GLY A 42 -8.74 -14.12 -14.54
C GLY A 42 -9.64 -13.40 -13.52
N ALA A 43 -10.26 -14.14 -12.59
CA ALA A 43 -11.05 -13.56 -11.51
C ALA A 43 -10.15 -12.79 -10.54
N PHE A 44 -8.96 -13.30 -10.22
CA PHE A 44 -7.96 -12.61 -9.42
C PHE A 44 -7.53 -11.27 -10.06
N LYS A 45 -7.22 -11.27 -11.37
CA LYS A 45 -6.86 -10.05 -12.10
C LYS A 45 -7.94 -8.97 -11.98
N ARG A 46 -9.21 -9.35 -12.23
CA ARG A 46 -10.37 -8.43 -12.10
C ARG A 46 -10.51 -7.89 -10.68
N TRP A 47 -10.36 -8.75 -9.67
CA TRP A 47 -10.37 -8.37 -8.26
C TRP A 47 -9.31 -7.31 -7.95
N GLN A 48 -8.08 -7.51 -8.39
CA GLN A 48 -6.98 -6.56 -8.14
C GLN A 48 -7.16 -5.25 -8.91
N ILE A 49 -7.66 -5.29 -10.15
CA ILE A 49 -7.97 -4.07 -10.91
C ILE A 49 -9.02 -3.22 -10.18
N GLN A 50 -10.09 -3.84 -9.67
CA GLN A 50 -11.11 -3.11 -8.91
C GLN A 50 -10.55 -2.49 -7.64
N GLN A 51 -9.70 -3.20 -6.89
CA GLN A 51 -8.99 -2.66 -5.74
C GLN A 51 -8.12 -1.46 -6.10
N MET A 52 -7.39 -1.57 -7.20
CA MET A 52 -6.53 -0.51 -7.71
C MET A 52 -7.35 0.74 -8.08
N GLU A 53 -8.41 0.58 -8.85
CA GLU A 53 -9.26 1.68 -9.33
C GLU A 53 -10.06 2.35 -8.22
N GLN A 54 -10.64 1.55 -7.32
CA GLN A 54 -11.61 2.04 -6.33
C GLN A 54 -10.99 2.38 -4.97
N SER A 55 -9.77 1.93 -4.67
CA SER A 55 -9.06 2.24 -3.44
C SER A 55 -7.71 2.89 -3.71
N PHE A 56 -6.78 2.19 -4.35
CA PHE A 56 -5.41 2.66 -4.45
C PHE A 56 -5.30 4.01 -5.19
N PHE A 57 -5.98 4.17 -6.34
CA PHE A 57 -6.00 5.40 -7.12
C PHE A 57 -6.88 6.52 -6.52
N CYS A 58 -7.79 6.17 -5.62
CA CYS A 58 -8.73 7.12 -5.05
C CYS A 58 -8.35 7.57 -3.62
N VAL A 59 -7.54 6.78 -2.93
CA VAL A 59 -7.16 7.01 -1.53
C VAL A 59 -5.64 6.96 -1.35
N ASP A 60 -5.02 5.79 -1.56
CA ASP A 60 -3.63 5.56 -1.17
C ASP A 60 -2.66 6.48 -1.89
N LEU A 61 -2.70 6.48 -3.21
CA LEU A 61 -1.80 7.27 -4.03
C LEU A 61 -2.02 8.78 -3.87
N PRO A 62 -3.25 9.32 -3.96
CA PRO A 62 -3.49 10.74 -3.73
C PRO A 62 -3.09 11.22 -2.33
N LEU A 63 -3.36 10.42 -1.30
CA LEU A 63 -2.98 10.77 0.08
C LEU A 63 -1.47 10.69 0.29
N PHE A 64 -0.78 9.71 -0.34
CA PHE A 64 0.67 9.66 -0.33
C PHE A 64 1.31 10.94 -0.88
N ILE A 65 0.79 11.46 -1.99
CA ILE A 65 1.30 12.71 -2.60
C ILE A 65 1.12 13.90 -1.65
N ARG A 66 0.00 13.96 -0.94
CA ARG A 66 -0.27 15.01 0.04
C ARG A 66 0.63 14.91 1.27
N LEU A 67 0.85 13.68 1.73
CA LEU A 67 1.81 13.40 2.80
C LEU A 67 3.23 13.82 2.39
N TYR A 68 3.64 13.50 1.15
CA TYR A 68 4.94 13.90 0.62
C TYR A 68 5.09 15.42 0.59
N ARG A 69 4.08 16.14 0.06
CA ARG A 69 4.07 17.62 0.03
C ARG A 69 4.07 18.23 1.44
N ALA A 70 3.39 17.63 2.39
CA ALA A 70 3.42 18.05 3.78
C ALA A 70 4.83 17.87 4.39
N CYS A 71 5.51 16.78 4.07
CA CYS A 71 6.90 16.54 4.48
C CYS A 71 7.87 17.54 3.86
N GLU A 72 7.74 17.86 2.56
CA GLU A 72 8.54 18.90 1.90
C GLU A 72 8.44 20.26 2.60
N LYS A 73 7.22 20.62 3.04
CA LYS A 73 6.93 21.87 3.73
C LYS A 73 7.18 21.79 5.24
N GLN A 74 7.58 20.67 5.78
CA GLN A 74 7.71 20.40 7.21
C GLN A 74 6.41 20.66 8.00
N ASP A 75 5.25 20.54 7.34
CA ASP A 75 3.93 20.75 7.92
C ASP A 75 3.40 19.46 8.58
N VAL A 76 3.79 19.28 9.84
CA VAL A 76 3.35 18.14 10.67
C VAL A 76 1.83 18.14 10.86
N ALA A 77 1.19 19.31 10.93
CA ALA A 77 -0.26 19.42 11.11
C ALA A 77 -1.02 18.89 9.88
N ALA A 78 -0.58 19.28 8.67
CA ALA A 78 -1.13 18.74 7.43
C ALA A 78 -0.88 17.23 7.32
N ALA A 79 0.34 16.76 7.62
CA ALA A 79 0.65 15.33 7.60
C ALA A 79 -0.26 14.54 8.59
N LYS A 80 -0.54 15.09 9.77
CA LYS A 80 -1.46 14.49 10.74
C LYS A 80 -2.88 14.37 10.18
N ARG A 81 -3.40 15.42 9.53
CA ARG A 81 -4.73 15.39 8.91
C ARG A 81 -4.82 14.32 7.82
N TRP A 82 -3.82 14.23 6.93
CA TRP A 82 -3.81 13.25 5.85
C TRP A 82 -3.63 11.82 6.34
N THR A 83 -2.82 11.60 7.38
CA THR A 83 -2.69 10.28 8.03
C THR A 83 -4.01 9.85 8.67
N ALA A 84 -4.70 10.76 9.34
CA ALA A 84 -6.02 10.48 9.92
C ALA A 84 -7.07 10.18 8.85
N HIS A 85 -7.06 10.92 7.73
CA HIS A 85 -7.94 10.67 6.59
C HIS A 85 -7.69 9.28 5.99
N LEU A 86 -6.43 8.89 5.78
CA LEU A 86 -6.08 7.56 5.30
C LEU A 86 -6.66 6.47 6.19
N LEU A 87 -6.49 6.58 7.50
CA LEU A 87 -7.03 5.60 8.46
C LEU A 87 -8.57 5.56 8.47
N ALA A 88 -9.23 6.71 8.27
CA ALA A 88 -10.68 6.78 8.16
C ALA A 88 -11.22 6.07 6.91
N CYS A 89 -10.43 6.01 5.83
CA CYS A 89 -10.76 5.28 4.62
C CYS A 89 -10.54 3.75 4.74
N ARG A 90 -9.97 3.25 5.85
CA ARG A 90 -9.83 1.81 6.10
C ARG A 90 -11.12 1.28 6.76
N GLU A 91 -11.98 0.68 5.95
CA GLU A 91 -13.37 0.34 6.31
C GLU A 91 -13.48 -0.71 7.42
N THR A 92 -12.51 -1.67 7.49
CA THR A 92 -12.55 -2.78 8.45
C THR A 92 -11.49 -2.63 9.55
N ARG A 93 -11.65 -3.39 10.61
CA ARG A 93 -10.68 -3.46 11.70
C ARG A 93 -9.33 -3.99 11.18
N GLU A 94 -9.35 -5.06 10.39
CA GLU A 94 -8.13 -5.69 9.86
C GLU A 94 -7.36 -4.74 8.94
N LEU A 95 -8.02 -4.00 8.04
CA LEU A 95 -7.37 -3.00 7.20
C LEU A 95 -6.72 -1.88 8.02
N ARG A 96 -7.34 -1.45 9.13
CA ARG A 96 -6.73 -0.48 10.05
C ARG A 96 -5.56 -1.07 10.84
N GLU A 97 -5.64 -2.34 11.22
CA GLU A 97 -4.56 -3.05 11.90
C GLU A 97 -3.37 -3.27 10.97
N GLU A 98 -3.60 -3.64 9.70
CA GLU A 98 -2.56 -3.71 8.67
C GLU A 98 -1.79 -2.39 8.58
N GLU A 99 -2.51 -1.27 8.39
CA GLU A 99 -1.91 0.05 8.23
C GLU A 99 -1.01 0.40 9.42
N ARG A 100 -1.49 0.18 10.65
CA ARG A 100 -0.74 0.45 11.88
C ARG A 100 0.44 -0.49 12.07
N ASN A 101 0.27 -1.78 11.82
CA ASN A 101 1.35 -2.76 11.98
C ASN A 101 2.49 -2.49 11.01
N ARG A 102 2.18 -2.19 9.75
CA ARG A 102 3.16 -1.80 8.73
C ARG A 102 3.83 -0.48 9.09
N GLY A 103 3.08 0.50 9.56
CA GLY A 103 3.60 1.78 10.04
C GLY A 103 4.56 1.61 11.21
N ALA A 104 4.18 0.84 12.24
CA ALA A 104 5.02 0.57 13.39
C ALA A 104 6.31 -0.18 13.02
N ALA A 105 6.22 -1.17 12.10
CA ALA A 105 7.40 -1.88 11.61
C ALA A 105 8.34 -0.94 10.85
N PHE A 106 7.79 -0.11 9.96
CA PHE A 106 8.57 0.85 9.18
C PHE A 106 9.20 1.95 10.05
N THR A 107 8.51 2.37 11.11
CA THR A 107 9.06 3.33 12.09
C THR A 107 10.35 2.82 12.76
N ARG A 108 10.43 1.51 13.05
CA ARG A 108 11.66 0.92 13.59
C ARG A 108 12.83 1.02 12.61
N LEU A 109 12.56 0.82 11.31
CA LEU A 109 13.57 0.99 10.27
C LEU A 109 14.01 2.45 10.15
N ILE A 110 13.07 3.39 10.12
CA ILE A 110 13.39 4.82 10.07
C ILE A 110 14.27 5.22 11.24
N LYS A 111 13.96 4.81 12.47
CA LYS A 111 14.79 5.11 13.65
C LYS A 111 16.20 4.55 13.54
N SER A 112 16.38 3.42 12.87
CA SER A 112 17.71 2.82 12.63
C SER A 112 18.48 3.53 11.52
N TRP A 113 17.79 3.97 10.46
CA TRP A 113 18.42 4.58 9.28
C TRP A 113 18.64 6.09 9.45
N GLU A 114 17.73 6.75 10.16
CA GLU A 114 17.70 8.20 10.39
C GLU A 114 17.46 8.47 11.89
N PRO A 115 18.49 8.29 12.73
CA PRO A 115 18.35 8.43 14.19
C PRO A 115 17.95 9.85 14.63
N ASP A 116 18.27 10.86 13.81
CA ASP A 116 17.93 12.27 14.03
C ASP A 116 16.52 12.64 13.56
N CYS A 117 15.65 11.64 13.27
CA CYS A 117 14.28 11.90 12.88
C CYS A 117 13.54 12.71 13.95
N PRO A 118 12.91 13.86 13.59
CA PRO A 118 12.28 14.72 14.57
C PRO A 118 11.07 14.03 15.25
N ALA A 119 11.01 14.12 16.58
CA ALA A 119 10.01 13.46 17.42
C ALA A 119 8.53 13.68 16.99
N PRO A 120 8.11 14.87 16.51
CA PRO A 120 6.72 15.10 16.10
C PRO A 120 6.23 14.22 14.94
N TRP A 121 7.12 13.66 14.10
CA TRP A 121 6.79 12.80 12.97
C TRP A 121 6.57 11.33 13.37
N LEU A 122 7.21 10.86 14.41
CA LEU A 122 7.19 9.44 14.80
C LEU A 122 5.78 8.88 15.06
N PRO A 123 4.86 9.61 15.73
CA PRO A 123 3.49 9.12 15.92
C PRO A 123 2.73 8.92 14.60
N LEU A 124 3.03 9.71 13.57
CA LEU A 124 2.40 9.59 12.24
C LEU A 124 2.89 8.34 11.50
N PHE A 125 4.20 8.09 11.57
CA PHE A 125 4.80 6.90 10.95
C PHE A 125 4.29 5.61 11.59
N MET A 126 4.07 5.60 12.91
CA MET A 126 3.48 4.46 13.62
C MET A 126 2.04 4.17 13.19
N GLN A 127 1.33 5.16 12.68
CA GLN A 127 -0.04 4.99 12.22
C GLN A 127 -0.12 4.53 10.76
N SER A 128 0.86 4.89 9.92
CA SER A 128 0.88 4.54 8.51
C SER A 128 2.29 4.46 7.94
N GLN A 129 2.55 3.38 7.20
CA GLN A 129 3.77 3.23 6.43
C GLN A 129 3.91 4.35 5.38
N LEU A 130 2.80 4.80 4.76
CA LEU A 130 2.82 5.85 3.75
C LEU A 130 3.38 7.17 4.30
N SER A 131 3.03 7.51 5.55
CA SER A 131 3.56 8.71 6.22
C SER A 131 5.07 8.64 6.40
N GLY A 132 5.58 7.48 6.82
CA GLY A 132 7.02 7.25 6.98
C GLY A 132 7.76 7.25 5.63
N MET A 133 7.19 6.63 4.60
CA MET A 133 7.78 6.59 3.25
C MET A 133 7.83 7.98 2.61
N ALA A 134 6.79 8.80 2.79
CA ALA A 134 6.75 10.16 2.30
C ALA A 134 7.88 11.01 2.93
N TRP A 135 8.03 10.93 4.25
CA TRP A 135 9.08 11.64 4.97
C TRP A 135 10.49 11.18 4.55
N LEU A 136 10.68 9.86 4.48
CA LEU A 136 11.97 9.29 4.11
C LEU A 136 12.34 9.62 2.65
N GLY A 137 11.37 9.68 1.76
CA GLY A 137 11.56 10.09 0.38
C GLY A 137 12.09 11.51 0.25
N VAL A 138 11.49 12.46 0.97
CA VAL A 138 11.99 13.84 1.05
C VAL A 138 13.40 13.87 1.62
N ARG A 139 13.65 13.15 2.70
CA ARG A 139 14.96 13.07 3.35
C ARG A 139 16.05 12.52 2.44
N TRP A 140 15.72 11.55 1.60
CA TRP A 140 16.66 10.90 0.67
C TRP A 140 16.67 11.52 -0.73
N GLY A 141 15.91 12.59 -0.98
CA GLY A 141 15.82 13.27 -2.27
C GLY A 141 15.22 12.40 -3.38
N ILE A 142 14.37 11.43 -3.02
CA ILE A 142 13.65 10.59 -3.98
C ILE A 142 12.32 11.29 -4.30
N SER A 143 12.02 11.51 -5.57
CA SER A 143 10.80 12.23 -5.96
C SER A 143 9.51 11.52 -5.54
N ALA A 144 8.44 12.29 -5.27
CA ALA A 144 7.11 11.74 -4.98
C ALA A 144 6.66 10.76 -6.07
N ARG A 145 6.99 11.05 -7.33
CA ARG A 145 6.60 10.25 -8.48
C ARG A 145 7.27 8.87 -8.49
N GLU A 146 8.58 8.82 -8.28
CA GLU A 146 9.33 7.56 -8.22
C GLU A 146 8.89 6.69 -7.03
N LEU A 147 8.68 7.32 -5.86
CA LEU A 147 8.15 6.60 -4.70
C LEU A 147 6.72 6.10 -4.91
N ALA A 148 5.86 6.87 -5.55
CA ALA A 148 4.50 6.47 -5.86
C ALA A 148 4.46 5.25 -6.82
N LEU A 149 5.33 5.22 -7.83
CA LEU A 149 5.51 4.06 -8.71
C LEU A 149 6.01 2.84 -7.92
N SER A 150 6.99 3.04 -7.05
CA SER A 150 7.53 2.00 -6.16
C SER A 150 6.47 1.42 -5.21
N LEU A 151 5.63 2.27 -4.63
CA LEU A 151 4.49 1.86 -3.80
C LEU A 151 3.50 1.00 -4.59
N GLY A 152 3.15 1.43 -5.80
CA GLY A 152 2.25 0.69 -6.69
C GLY A 152 2.79 -0.68 -7.03
N TYR A 153 4.07 -0.78 -7.42
CA TYR A 153 4.70 -2.06 -7.70
C TYR A 153 4.72 -2.98 -6.47
N SER A 154 5.11 -2.46 -5.31
CA SER A 154 5.15 -3.24 -4.07
C SER A 154 3.77 -3.74 -3.65
N TRP A 155 2.72 -2.93 -3.87
CA TRP A 155 1.33 -3.35 -3.63
C TRP A 155 0.92 -4.47 -4.58
N ILE A 156 1.19 -4.34 -5.89
CA ILE A 156 0.90 -5.36 -6.92
C ILE A 156 1.63 -6.66 -6.60
N GLU A 157 2.93 -6.58 -6.32
CA GLU A 157 3.75 -7.76 -6.01
C GLU A 157 3.21 -8.50 -4.77
N SER A 158 2.90 -7.78 -3.69
CA SER A 158 2.34 -8.37 -2.47
C SER A 158 1.00 -9.07 -2.74
N ALA A 159 0.13 -8.46 -3.53
CA ALA A 159 -1.16 -9.02 -3.91
C ALA A 159 -1.00 -10.30 -4.77
N VAL A 160 -0.11 -10.28 -5.76
CA VAL A 160 0.15 -11.45 -6.62
C VAL A 160 0.76 -12.58 -5.82
N MET A 161 1.67 -12.29 -4.88
CA MET A 161 2.26 -13.32 -4.00
C MET A 161 1.23 -13.93 -3.03
N ALA A 162 0.25 -13.15 -2.57
CA ALA A 162 -0.89 -13.68 -1.84
C ALA A 162 -1.77 -14.57 -2.75
N GLY A 163 -2.00 -14.14 -3.99
CA GLY A 163 -2.73 -14.90 -5.00
C GLY A 163 -2.11 -16.26 -5.29
N VAL A 164 -0.78 -16.35 -5.42
CA VAL A 164 -0.06 -17.63 -5.63
C VAL A 164 -0.35 -18.65 -4.52
N LYS A 165 -0.60 -18.20 -3.31
CA LYS A 165 -0.89 -19.07 -2.16
C LYS A 165 -2.35 -19.49 -2.06
N LEU A 166 -3.26 -18.66 -2.57
CA LEU A 166 -4.70 -18.79 -2.35
C LEU A 166 -5.46 -19.25 -3.60
N VAL A 167 -5.03 -18.85 -4.79
CA VAL A 167 -5.75 -19.07 -6.03
C VAL A 167 -4.98 -20.09 -6.88
N PRO A 168 -5.65 -21.02 -7.59
CA PRO A 168 -4.99 -22.08 -8.35
C PRO A 168 -4.35 -21.55 -9.65
N PHE A 169 -3.25 -20.79 -9.51
CA PHE A 169 -2.35 -20.44 -10.61
C PHE A 169 -0.87 -20.56 -10.18
N GLY A 170 -0.02 -20.95 -11.14
CA GLY A 170 1.40 -21.15 -10.88
C GLY A 170 2.25 -19.91 -11.05
N GLN A 171 3.56 -20.05 -10.79
CA GLN A 171 4.55 -18.97 -10.84
C GLN A 171 4.62 -18.25 -12.19
N GLN A 172 4.49 -18.98 -13.31
CA GLN A 172 4.50 -18.39 -14.64
C GLN A 172 3.31 -17.43 -14.85
N ALA A 173 2.11 -17.85 -14.42
CA ALA A 173 0.91 -17.01 -14.47
C ALA A 173 1.05 -15.80 -13.53
N ALA A 174 1.69 -15.97 -12.37
CA ALA A 174 1.99 -14.87 -11.46
C ALA A 174 2.87 -13.80 -12.12
N GLN A 175 3.91 -14.19 -12.86
CA GLN A 175 4.75 -13.22 -13.58
C GLN A 175 3.97 -12.47 -14.66
N GLN A 176 3.07 -13.16 -15.38
CA GLN A 176 2.20 -12.49 -16.35
C GLN A 176 1.23 -11.52 -15.67
N LEU A 177 0.68 -11.89 -14.52
CA LEU A 177 -0.19 -11.00 -13.72
C LEU A 177 0.56 -9.76 -13.21
N LEU A 178 1.83 -9.88 -12.83
CA LEU A 178 2.67 -8.72 -12.46
C LEU A 178 2.80 -7.75 -13.62
N ILE A 179 3.04 -8.22 -14.84
CA ILE A 179 3.12 -7.39 -16.05
C ILE A 179 1.77 -6.71 -16.30
N ASP A 180 0.69 -7.49 -16.40
CA ASP A 180 -0.63 -6.99 -16.73
C ASP A 180 -1.16 -5.95 -15.73
N LEU A 181 -0.94 -6.17 -14.42
CA LEU A 181 -1.35 -5.24 -13.38
C LEU A 181 -0.47 -3.99 -13.34
N SER A 182 0.82 -4.12 -13.65
CA SER A 182 1.73 -2.97 -13.76
C SER A 182 1.36 -2.08 -14.95
N ASP A 183 0.99 -2.65 -16.08
CA ASP A 183 0.50 -1.90 -17.25
C ASP A 183 -0.79 -1.16 -16.92
N HIS A 184 -1.73 -1.82 -16.23
CA HIS A 184 -2.96 -1.19 -15.77
C HIS A 184 -2.69 -0.05 -14.78
N PHE A 185 -1.77 -0.27 -13.84
CA PHE A 185 -1.33 0.76 -12.90
C PHE A 185 -0.74 1.98 -13.63
N ALA A 186 0.15 1.76 -14.59
CA ALA A 186 0.76 2.84 -15.37
C ALA A 186 -0.28 3.67 -16.14
N ALA A 187 -1.31 3.04 -16.68
CA ALA A 187 -2.40 3.72 -17.39
C ALA A 187 -3.24 4.65 -16.49
N GLY A 188 -3.49 4.26 -15.22
CA GLY A 188 -4.27 5.06 -14.27
C GLY A 188 -3.45 6.05 -13.43
N PHE A 189 -2.14 5.91 -13.42
CA PHE A 189 -1.24 6.62 -12.51
C PHE A 189 -1.38 8.14 -12.56
N GLU A 190 -1.39 8.73 -13.75
CA GLU A 190 -1.45 10.19 -13.92
C GLU A 190 -2.75 10.80 -13.38
N GLN A 191 -3.87 10.16 -13.62
CA GLN A 191 -5.16 10.65 -13.11
C GLN A 191 -5.20 10.58 -11.58
N ALA A 192 -4.70 9.49 -11.00
CA ALA A 192 -4.60 9.35 -9.55
C ALA A 192 -3.65 10.39 -8.94
N PHE A 193 -2.54 10.68 -9.61
CA PHE A 193 -1.56 11.68 -9.17
C PHE A 193 -2.13 13.10 -9.14
N LEU A 194 -3.07 13.42 -10.03
CA LEU A 194 -3.69 14.74 -10.17
C LEU A 194 -5.03 14.88 -9.41
N ARG A 195 -5.50 13.85 -8.70
CA ARG A 195 -6.80 13.86 -8.03
C ARG A 195 -6.92 14.96 -6.99
N GLY A 196 -7.99 15.76 -7.06
CA GLY A 196 -8.30 16.87 -6.14
C GLY A 196 -8.66 16.40 -4.72
N ASP A 197 -8.69 17.34 -3.76
CA ASP A 197 -8.95 17.03 -2.35
C ASP A 197 -10.41 16.64 -2.11
N ASP A 198 -11.33 17.20 -2.85
CA ASP A 198 -12.77 16.95 -2.83
C ASP A 198 -13.16 15.60 -3.46
N ALA A 199 -12.25 15.01 -4.22
CA ALA A 199 -12.43 13.71 -4.88
C ALA A 199 -11.72 12.55 -4.16
N LEU A 200 -11.24 12.78 -2.92
CA LEU A 200 -10.61 11.74 -2.10
C LEU A 200 -11.66 10.87 -1.44
N GLY A 201 -11.39 9.60 -1.44
CA GLY A 201 -12.25 8.58 -0.85
C GLY A 201 -12.82 7.67 -1.92
N ALA A 202 -13.00 6.45 -1.54
CA ALA A 202 -13.63 5.41 -2.34
C ALA A 202 -14.15 4.35 -1.41
N ALA A 203 -15.12 3.59 -1.88
CA ALA A 203 -15.56 2.38 -1.23
C ALA A 203 -15.28 1.21 -2.17
N THR A 204 -14.65 0.17 -1.65
CA THR A 204 -14.55 -1.14 -2.29
C THR A 204 -15.51 -2.11 -1.58
N PRO A 205 -16.84 -2.04 -1.81
CA PRO A 205 -17.82 -2.75 -0.97
C PRO A 205 -17.56 -4.26 -0.87
N LEU A 206 -17.17 -4.89 -1.98
CA LEU A 206 -16.86 -6.33 -1.98
C LEU A 206 -15.62 -6.65 -1.14
N SER A 207 -14.59 -5.82 -1.21
CA SER A 207 -13.39 -6.01 -0.40
C SER A 207 -13.64 -5.74 1.07
N ALA A 208 -14.42 -4.71 1.38
CA ALA A 208 -14.84 -4.42 2.75
C ALA A 208 -15.66 -5.57 3.35
N ILE A 209 -16.60 -6.13 2.58
CA ILE A 209 -17.37 -7.32 2.99
C ILE A 209 -16.42 -8.52 3.17
N ALA A 210 -15.54 -8.80 2.23
CA ALA A 210 -14.59 -9.89 2.30
C ALA A 210 -13.66 -9.76 3.53
N SER A 211 -13.10 -8.56 3.75
CA SER A 211 -12.25 -8.28 4.91
C SER A 211 -13.02 -8.41 6.22
N ALA A 212 -14.26 -7.89 6.32
CA ALA A 212 -15.09 -8.01 7.50
C ALA A 212 -15.47 -9.48 7.79
N ARG A 213 -15.73 -10.28 6.78
CA ARG A 213 -16.00 -11.72 6.91
C ARG A 213 -14.77 -12.52 7.31
N HIS A 214 -13.59 -12.10 6.81
CA HIS A 214 -12.34 -12.70 7.19
C HIS A 214 -12.05 -12.55 8.70
N GLU A 215 -12.50 -11.47 9.34
CA GLU A 215 -12.33 -11.27 10.79
C GLU A 215 -12.89 -12.44 11.63
N THR A 216 -13.89 -13.14 11.13
CA THR A 216 -14.56 -14.26 11.81
C THR A 216 -14.30 -15.62 11.15
N GLN A 217 -13.42 -15.69 10.13
CA GLN A 217 -13.10 -16.92 9.44
C GLN A 217 -12.38 -17.89 10.37
N TYR A 218 -12.82 -19.15 10.39
CA TYR A 218 -12.34 -20.16 11.34
C TYR A 218 -10.88 -20.55 11.11
N SER A 219 -10.51 -20.77 9.86
CA SER A 219 -9.14 -21.10 9.47
C SER A 219 -8.56 -20.00 8.59
N ARG A 220 -7.41 -19.47 8.94
CA ARG A 220 -6.78 -18.34 8.25
C ARG A 220 -5.31 -18.59 8.02
N LEU A 221 -4.87 -18.36 6.77
CA LEU A 221 -3.46 -18.35 6.38
C LEU A 221 -2.85 -16.95 6.59
N PHE A 222 -3.64 -15.92 6.36
CA PHE A 222 -3.25 -14.52 6.48
C PHE A 222 -3.84 -13.87 7.74
N ARG A 223 -3.34 -12.69 8.07
CA ARG A 223 -3.87 -11.87 9.17
C ARG A 223 -5.13 -11.10 8.77
N SER A 224 -5.31 -10.89 7.45
CA SER A 224 -6.54 -10.30 6.88
C SER A 224 -6.82 -10.82 5.48
#